data_317f0cadf72ecd37980cc5246dcfe3d9
#
_entry.id   317f0cadf72ecd37980cc5246dcfe3d9
#
_cell.length_a   1.000
_cell.length_b   1.000
_cell.length_c   1.000
_cell.angle_alpha   90.00
_cell.angle_beta   90.00
_cell.angle_gamma   90.00
#
_symmetry.space_group_name_H-M   'P 1'
#
loop_
_entity.id
_entity.type
_entity.pdbx_description
1 polymer ?
#
loop_
_entity_poly.entity_id
_entity_poly.type
_entity_poly.pdbx_seq_one_letter_code
_entity_poly.pdbx_strand_id
1 'polypeptide(L)'
;MTNHNSPRIVEIIGPAGVGKTTLCRALSPCKKTFYIGNFPDVRKFSSAPFFLWNGFRISPALLGLPKHNSRKLTRREFAWLSILRGWPDILKRNLKNNQITILDQGPVYLLAETSEFGPDYLKEQKADGFWKNLYSCWADTLDMIVWLDAPDTQLMNRIRNRDKRHVVKNKSDETTFEFLARYRKAYERTISNLSSNHSDLKIIRFDTSNTTVEEIVCRLLFEFSSF
;
A
#
# COMPACT_ATOMS: atom_id res chain seq x y z
N MET A 1 -6.86 27.54 18.55
CA MET A 1 -7.06 26.10 18.85
C MET A 1 -7.02 25.39 17.52
N THR A 2 -5.88 24.86 17.12
CA THR A 2 -5.70 24.11 15.89
C THR A 2 -6.39 22.75 16.10
N ASN A 3 -7.46 22.50 15.35
CA ASN A 3 -8.03 21.17 15.20
C ASN A 3 -6.92 20.26 14.62
N HIS A 4 -6.23 19.53 15.48
CA HIS A 4 -5.37 18.44 15.06
C HIS A 4 -6.28 17.39 14.42
N ASN A 5 -6.23 17.30 13.11
CA ASN A 5 -6.96 16.30 12.35
C ASN A 5 -6.42 14.92 12.72
N SER A 6 -7.24 14.12 13.38
CA SER A 6 -6.92 12.69 13.56
C SER A 6 -6.65 12.06 12.18
N PRO A 7 -5.65 11.18 12.07
CA PRO A 7 -5.38 10.50 10.81
C PRO A 7 -6.64 9.74 10.38
N ARG A 8 -7.07 9.98 9.13
CA ARG A 8 -8.31 9.42 8.60
C ARG A 8 -8.09 8.23 7.68
N ILE A 9 -6.94 8.22 7.00
CA ILE A 9 -6.56 7.14 6.08
C ILE A 9 -5.19 6.63 6.48
N VAL A 10 -5.15 5.37 6.93
CA VAL A 10 -3.96 4.69 7.43
C VAL A 10 -3.71 3.45 6.60
N GLU A 11 -2.50 3.26 6.09
CA GLU A 11 -2.11 2.02 5.44
C GLU A 11 -1.19 1.19 6.32
N ILE A 12 -1.49 -0.10 6.46
CA ILE A 12 -0.61 -1.08 7.11
C ILE A 12 0.19 -1.79 6.04
N ILE A 13 1.50 -1.58 6.06
CA ILE A 13 2.44 -2.17 5.10
C ILE A 13 3.43 -3.11 5.77
N GLY A 14 4.19 -3.81 4.96
CA GLY A 14 5.29 -4.67 5.37
C GLY A 14 5.37 -5.93 4.51
N PRO A 15 6.47 -6.69 4.63
CA PRO A 15 6.70 -7.87 3.83
C PRO A 15 5.67 -8.98 4.07
N ALA A 16 5.70 -10.00 3.22
CA ALA A 16 4.84 -11.16 3.40
C ALA A 16 5.18 -11.88 4.72
N GLY A 17 4.17 -12.39 5.43
CA GLY A 17 4.37 -13.09 6.70
C GLY A 17 4.45 -12.21 7.94
N VAL A 18 4.49 -10.88 7.81
CA VAL A 18 4.70 -9.96 8.93
C VAL A 18 3.48 -9.76 9.86
N GLY A 19 2.28 -10.20 9.46
CA GLY A 19 1.10 -10.13 10.34
C GLY A 19 0.11 -9.01 10.04
N LYS A 20 0.19 -8.31 8.89
CA LYS A 20 -0.74 -7.24 8.50
C LYS A 20 -2.22 -7.60 8.70
N THR A 21 -2.66 -8.70 8.11
CA THR A 21 -4.06 -9.15 8.21
C THR A 21 -4.44 -9.53 9.65
N THR A 22 -3.49 -10.01 10.46
CA THR A 22 -3.73 -10.29 11.88
C THR A 22 -3.97 -8.99 12.64
N LEU A 23 -3.16 -7.97 12.41
CA LEU A 23 -3.34 -6.65 13.00
C LEU A 23 -4.67 -6.01 12.56
N CYS A 24 -5.00 -6.06 11.26
CA CYS A 24 -6.30 -5.56 10.77
C CYS A 24 -7.49 -6.26 11.46
N ARG A 25 -7.39 -7.57 11.70
CA ARG A 25 -8.42 -8.32 12.43
C ARG A 25 -8.49 -7.92 13.90
N ALA A 26 -7.36 -7.69 14.55
CA ALA A 26 -7.31 -7.25 15.94
C ALA A 26 -7.90 -5.84 16.14
N LEU A 27 -7.75 -4.95 15.14
CA LEU A 27 -8.39 -3.63 15.13
C LEU A 27 -9.88 -3.67 14.77
N SER A 28 -10.36 -4.73 14.12
CA SER A 28 -11.74 -4.87 13.64
C SER A 28 -12.84 -4.80 14.72
N PRO A 29 -12.67 -5.25 15.98
CA PRO A 29 -13.67 -5.09 17.02
C PRO A 29 -14.03 -3.63 17.34
N CYS A 30 -13.11 -2.70 17.10
CA CYS A 30 -13.31 -1.26 17.31
C CYS A 30 -14.07 -0.60 16.14
N LYS A 31 -15.08 -1.27 15.55
CA LYS A 31 -15.82 -0.88 14.33
C LYS A 31 -16.45 0.51 14.35
N LYS A 32 -16.69 1.09 15.52
CA LYS A 32 -17.23 2.47 15.63
C LYS A 32 -16.20 3.50 15.17
N THR A 33 -14.90 3.20 15.31
CA THR A 33 -13.79 4.09 15.01
C THR A 33 -13.05 3.71 13.72
N PHE A 34 -13.05 2.40 13.36
CA PHE A 34 -12.28 1.90 12.22
C PHE A 34 -13.14 1.30 11.11
N TYR A 35 -12.80 1.63 9.89
CA TYR A 35 -13.29 0.99 8.68
C TYR A 35 -12.12 0.36 7.93
N ILE A 36 -12.20 -0.94 7.63
CA ILE A 36 -11.19 -1.60 6.79
C ILE A 36 -11.57 -1.37 5.33
N GLY A 37 -10.84 -0.47 4.69
CA GLY A 37 -11.03 -0.13 3.28
C GLY A 37 -10.44 -1.20 2.37
N ASN A 38 -11.21 -1.57 1.35
CA ASN A 38 -10.74 -2.42 0.25
C ASN A 38 -10.77 -1.62 -1.04
N PHE A 39 -9.82 -1.90 -1.95
CA PHE A 39 -9.88 -1.28 -3.26
C PHE A 39 -11.07 -1.81 -4.09
N PRO A 40 -11.48 -1.03 -5.11
CA PRO A 40 -12.52 -1.47 -6.04
C PRO A 40 -12.16 -2.83 -6.65
N ASP A 41 -13.08 -3.79 -6.54
CA ASP A 41 -12.86 -5.14 -7.06
C ASP A 41 -13.09 -5.18 -8.57
N VAL A 42 -12.03 -5.50 -9.33
CA VAL A 42 -12.08 -5.63 -10.80
C VAL A 42 -13.07 -6.70 -11.28
N ARG A 43 -13.46 -7.64 -10.40
CA ARG A 43 -14.39 -8.73 -10.76
C ARG A 43 -15.85 -8.31 -10.61
N LYS A 44 -16.12 -7.20 -9.91
CA LYS A 44 -17.49 -6.72 -9.74
C LYS A 44 -17.89 -5.84 -10.91
N PHE A 45 -18.98 -6.20 -11.56
CA PHE A 45 -19.52 -5.42 -12.67
C PHE A 45 -19.84 -3.97 -12.29
N SER A 46 -20.26 -3.74 -11.06
CA SER A 46 -20.49 -2.40 -10.50
C SER A 46 -19.23 -1.52 -10.47
N SER A 47 -18.03 -2.11 -10.50
CA SER A 47 -16.76 -1.39 -10.55
C SER A 47 -16.30 -1.06 -11.99
N ALA A 48 -16.97 -1.59 -13.02
CA ALA A 48 -16.56 -1.38 -14.40
C ALA A 48 -16.47 0.10 -14.80
N PRO A 49 -17.44 0.98 -14.48
CA PRO A 49 -17.33 2.40 -14.79
C PRO A 49 -16.11 3.07 -14.18
N PHE A 50 -15.75 2.68 -12.94
CA PHE A 50 -14.55 3.17 -12.26
C PHE A 50 -13.27 2.82 -13.05
N PHE A 51 -13.13 1.56 -13.47
CA PHE A 51 -11.94 1.11 -14.21
C PHE A 51 -11.87 1.71 -15.61
N LEU A 52 -13.00 1.82 -16.31
CA LEU A 52 -13.07 2.44 -17.64
C LEU A 52 -12.65 3.92 -17.56
N TRP A 53 -13.24 4.67 -16.64
CA TRP A 53 -12.96 6.10 -16.48
C TRP A 53 -11.49 6.35 -16.08
N ASN A 54 -10.99 5.66 -15.06
CA ASN A 54 -9.63 5.86 -14.60
C ASN A 54 -8.60 5.26 -15.56
N GLY A 55 -8.92 4.16 -16.24
CA GLY A 55 -8.12 3.63 -17.32
C GLY A 55 -7.96 4.63 -18.46
N PHE A 56 -9.04 5.29 -18.87
CA PHE A 56 -9.00 6.37 -19.87
C PHE A 56 -8.11 7.54 -19.42
N ARG A 57 -8.20 7.95 -18.15
CA ARG A 57 -7.41 9.07 -17.59
C ARG A 57 -5.91 8.79 -17.54
N ILE A 58 -5.47 7.54 -17.35
CA ILE A 58 -4.04 7.17 -17.32
C ILE A 58 -3.49 6.83 -18.70
N SER A 59 -4.34 6.46 -19.66
CA SER A 59 -3.91 5.98 -20.98
C SER A 59 -3.03 6.98 -21.73
N PRO A 60 -3.30 8.29 -21.79
CA PRO A 60 -2.43 9.24 -22.49
C PRO A 60 -1.00 9.23 -21.95
N ALA A 61 -0.85 9.24 -20.63
CA ALA A 61 0.47 9.21 -19.99
C ALA A 61 1.23 7.91 -20.28
N LEU A 62 0.52 6.76 -20.25
CA LEU A 62 1.12 5.45 -20.56
C LEU A 62 1.43 5.26 -22.05
N LEU A 63 0.64 5.87 -22.96
CA LEU A 63 0.89 5.81 -24.40
C LEU A 63 2.09 6.64 -24.82
N GLY A 64 2.37 7.73 -24.11
CA GLY A 64 3.53 8.59 -24.34
C GLY A 64 4.86 7.98 -23.88
N LEU A 65 4.86 6.85 -23.15
CA LEU A 65 6.09 6.20 -22.71
C LEU A 65 6.70 5.30 -23.79
N PRO A 66 8.03 5.33 -23.98
CA PRO A 66 8.71 4.45 -24.93
C PRO A 66 8.66 3.01 -24.43
N LYS A 67 8.20 2.11 -25.28
CA LYS A 67 8.01 0.68 -24.93
C LYS A 67 9.04 -0.24 -25.59
N HIS A 68 10.21 0.30 -25.96
CA HIS A 68 11.24 -0.48 -26.62
C HIS A 68 11.72 -1.62 -25.72
N ASN A 69 11.69 -2.84 -26.26
CA ASN A 69 12.16 -4.07 -25.61
C ASN A 69 11.57 -4.37 -24.20
N SER A 70 10.47 -3.73 -23.84
CA SER A 70 9.81 -3.95 -22.55
C SER A 70 8.52 -4.74 -22.69
N ARG A 71 8.23 -5.61 -21.73
CA ARG A 71 6.96 -6.32 -21.71
C ARG A 71 5.78 -5.36 -21.59
N LYS A 72 4.63 -5.76 -22.09
CA LYS A 72 3.39 -5.00 -21.94
C LYS A 72 2.88 -5.07 -20.50
N LEU A 73 2.10 -4.06 -20.09
CA LEU A 73 1.30 -4.13 -18.85
C LEU A 73 0.35 -5.32 -18.91
N THR A 74 0.32 -6.07 -17.84
CA THR A 74 -0.73 -7.06 -17.61
C THR A 74 -2.07 -6.36 -17.29
N ARG A 75 -3.19 -7.06 -17.48
CA ARG A 75 -4.52 -6.55 -17.07
C ARG A 75 -4.57 -6.17 -15.59
N ARG A 76 -3.87 -6.92 -14.74
CA ARG A 76 -3.78 -6.67 -13.30
C ARG A 76 -3.03 -5.38 -13.00
N GLU A 77 -1.88 -5.15 -13.61
CA GLU A 77 -1.09 -3.93 -13.44
C GLU A 77 -1.84 -2.70 -13.95
N PHE A 78 -2.51 -2.81 -15.09
CA PHE A 78 -3.35 -1.72 -15.60
C PHE A 78 -4.50 -1.39 -14.64
N ALA A 79 -5.12 -2.41 -14.05
CA ALA A 79 -6.15 -2.22 -13.03
C ALA A 79 -5.59 -1.56 -11.77
N TRP A 80 -4.40 -1.93 -11.32
CA TRP A 80 -3.74 -1.31 -10.19
C TRP A 80 -3.41 0.16 -10.43
N LEU A 81 -2.89 0.51 -11.60
CA LEU A 81 -2.67 1.91 -11.97
C LEU A 81 -3.98 2.70 -12.03
N SER A 82 -5.06 2.08 -12.52
CA SER A 82 -6.41 2.68 -12.49
C SER A 82 -6.92 2.92 -11.06
N ILE A 83 -6.65 1.98 -10.14
CA ILE A 83 -6.95 2.12 -8.71
C ILE A 83 -6.12 3.26 -8.12
N LEU A 84 -4.82 3.28 -8.34
CA LEU A 84 -3.93 4.34 -7.88
C LEU A 84 -4.39 5.72 -8.33
N ARG A 85 -4.98 5.82 -9.53
CA ARG A 85 -5.46 7.10 -10.08
C ARG A 85 -6.80 7.56 -9.50
N GLY A 86 -7.72 6.65 -9.24
CA GLY A 86 -9.11 7.00 -8.95
C GLY A 86 -9.57 6.73 -7.52
N TRP A 87 -8.86 5.90 -6.78
CA TRP A 87 -9.27 5.52 -5.43
C TRP A 87 -9.15 6.65 -4.39
N PRO A 88 -8.19 7.60 -4.49
CA PRO A 88 -8.17 8.76 -3.61
C PRO A 88 -9.50 9.53 -3.58
N ASP A 89 -10.13 9.73 -4.74
CA ASP A 89 -11.40 10.44 -4.85
C ASP A 89 -12.54 9.69 -4.14
N ILE A 90 -12.52 8.35 -4.17
CA ILE A 90 -13.51 7.50 -3.47
C ILE A 90 -13.27 7.55 -1.97
N LEU A 91 -12.02 7.40 -1.53
CA LEU A 91 -11.67 7.42 -0.11
C LEU A 91 -12.08 8.76 0.52
N LYS A 92 -11.68 9.88 -0.09
CA LYS A 92 -12.02 11.22 0.41
C LYS A 92 -13.54 11.47 0.48
N ARG A 93 -14.32 10.96 -0.48
CA ARG A 93 -15.80 11.08 -0.45
C ARG A 93 -16.45 10.19 0.61
N ASN A 94 -15.83 9.05 0.93
CA ASN A 94 -16.40 8.08 1.87
C ASN A 94 -15.93 8.30 3.30
N LEU A 95 -15.03 9.25 3.55
CA LEU A 95 -14.61 9.59 4.90
C LEU A 95 -15.81 10.09 5.71
N LYS A 96 -16.12 9.38 6.79
CA LYS A 96 -17.09 9.80 7.79
C LYS A 96 -16.35 10.54 8.90
N ASN A 97 -17.01 11.52 9.51
CA ASN A 97 -16.45 12.23 10.64
C ASN A 97 -16.10 11.23 11.76
N ASN A 98 -14.90 11.38 12.30
CA ASN A 98 -14.35 10.54 13.38
C ASN A 98 -14.17 9.05 13.04
N GLN A 99 -14.13 8.69 11.76
CA GLN A 99 -13.84 7.32 11.35
C GLN A 99 -12.45 7.24 10.68
N ILE A 100 -11.64 6.30 11.12
CA ILE A 100 -10.33 6.00 10.54
C ILE A 100 -10.48 4.86 9.54
N THR A 101 -10.04 5.10 8.32
CA THR A 101 -10.00 4.08 7.27
C THR A 101 -8.65 3.39 7.28
N ILE A 102 -8.63 2.09 7.57
CA ILE A 102 -7.42 1.26 7.57
C ILE A 102 -7.37 0.46 6.27
N LEU A 103 -6.25 0.55 5.57
CA LEU A 103 -5.99 -0.16 4.32
C LEU A 103 -5.01 -1.32 4.58
N ASP A 104 -5.45 -2.56 4.33
CA ASP A 104 -4.57 -3.75 4.28
C ASP A 104 -4.13 -3.95 2.83
N GLN A 105 -2.88 -3.67 2.51
CA GLN A 105 -2.35 -3.59 1.14
C GLN A 105 -3.02 -2.47 0.31
N GLY A 106 -2.76 -1.25 0.67
CA GLY A 106 -3.27 -0.04 0.01
C GLY A 106 -2.34 0.52 -1.08
N PRO A 107 -2.31 1.84 -1.22
CA PRO A 107 -1.55 2.53 -2.27
C PRO A 107 -0.04 2.35 -2.19
N VAL A 108 0.53 2.32 -0.99
CA VAL A 108 2.00 2.12 -0.83
C VAL A 108 2.40 0.76 -1.39
N TYR A 109 1.60 -0.28 -1.10
CA TYR A 109 1.81 -1.61 -1.69
C TYR A 109 1.69 -1.57 -3.22
N LEU A 110 0.65 -0.96 -3.77
CA LEU A 110 0.44 -0.89 -5.22
C LEU A 110 1.51 -0.06 -5.94
N LEU A 111 1.94 1.06 -5.36
CA LEU A 111 3.02 1.89 -5.86
C LEU A 111 4.35 1.12 -5.87
N ALA A 112 4.70 0.48 -4.75
CA ALA A 112 5.90 -0.34 -4.65
C ALA A 112 5.89 -1.51 -5.64
N GLU A 113 4.78 -2.24 -5.75
CA GLU A 113 4.61 -3.38 -6.65
C GLU A 113 4.74 -2.96 -8.11
N THR A 114 4.06 -1.90 -8.53
CA THR A 114 4.06 -1.46 -9.94
C THR A 114 5.35 -0.77 -10.34
N SER A 115 6.00 0.00 -9.47
CA SER A 115 7.27 0.65 -9.75
C SER A 115 8.45 -0.31 -9.76
N GLU A 116 8.43 -1.35 -8.90
CA GLU A 116 9.54 -2.31 -8.80
C GLU A 116 9.41 -3.49 -9.76
N PHE A 117 8.20 -4.08 -9.83
CA PHE A 117 7.96 -5.31 -10.59
C PHE A 117 7.21 -5.08 -11.91
N GLY A 118 6.80 -3.85 -12.18
CA GLY A 118 6.17 -3.44 -13.44
C GLY A 118 7.12 -3.52 -14.63
N PRO A 119 6.63 -3.25 -15.85
CA PRO A 119 7.43 -3.18 -17.07
C PRO A 119 8.56 -2.14 -16.95
N ASP A 120 9.69 -2.37 -17.63
CA ASP A 120 10.87 -1.53 -17.47
C ASP A 120 10.65 -0.08 -17.94
N TYR A 121 9.80 0.14 -18.95
CA TYR A 121 9.47 1.50 -19.37
C TYR A 121 8.80 2.36 -18.30
N LEU A 122 8.22 1.75 -17.24
CA LEU A 122 7.73 2.46 -16.07
C LEU A 122 8.86 2.87 -15.10
N LYS A 123 10.07 2.36 -15.29
CA LYS A 123 11.24 2.66 -14.46
C LYS A 123 12.17 3.69 -15.13
N GLU A 124 11.89 4.06 -16.38
CA GLU A 124 12.65 5.03 -17.11
C GLU A 124 12.31 6.47 -16.67
N GLN A 125 13.27 7.38 -16.82
CA GLN A 125 13.11 8.80 -16.47
C GLN A 125 11.88 9.46 -17.14
N LYS A 126 11.48 9.01 -18.32
CA LYS A 126 10.28 9.51 -19.02
C LYS A 126 8.98 9.22 -18.26
N ALA A 127 8.98 8.25 -17.34
CA ALA A 127 7.86 7.93 -16.47
C ALA A 127 7.83 8.78 -15.18
N ASP A 128 8.84 9.59 -14.90
CA ASP A 128 8.92 10.36 -13.64
C ASP A 128 7.73 11.29 -13.44
N GLY A 129 7.29 11.98 -14.49
CA GLY A 129 6.11 12.84 -14.43
C GLY A 129 4.81 12.08 -14.10
N PHE A 130 4.67 10.87 -14.64
CA PHE A 130 3.54 9.97 -14.32
C PHE A 130 3.57 9.55 -12.84
N TRP A 131 4.74 9.11 -12.35
CA TRP A 131 4.91 8.72 -10.95
C TRP A 131 4.74 9.89 -10.00
N LYS A 132 5.32 11.05 -10.31
CA LYS A 132 5.20 12.26 -9.49
C LYS A 132 3.74 12.62 -9.24
N ASN A 133 2.90 12.56 -10.27
CA ASN A 133 1.47 12.84 -10.13
C ASN A 133 0.75 11.83 -9.23
N LEU A 134 1.10 10.55 -9.31
CA LEU A 134 0.53 9.52 -8.43
C LEU A 134 1.00 9.69 -6.99
N TYR A 135 2.31 9.92 -6.77
CA TYR A 135 2.87 10.14 -5.43
C TYR A 135 2.28 11.38 -4.76
N SER A 136 2.16 12.51 -5.48
CA SER A 136 1.54 13.72 -4.92
C SER A 136 0.09 13.48 -4.51
N CYS A 137 -0.70 12.85 -5.37
CA CYS A 137 -2.11 12.54 -5.07
C CYS A 137 -2.27 11.66 -3.82
N TRP A 138 -1.38 10.68 -3.64
CA TRP A 138 -1.42 9.79 -2.47
C TRP A 138 -0.79 10.41 -1.22
N ALA A 139 0.22 11.25 -1.37
CA ALA A 139 0.76 12.05 -0.28
C ALA A 139 -0.33 12.95 0.35
N ASP A 140 -1.17 13.57 -0.49
CA ASP A 140 -2.33 14.38 -0.05
C ASP A 140 -3.52 13.55 0.48
N THR A 141 -3.42 12.23 0.48
CA THR A 141 -4.53 11.33 0.81
C THR A 141 -4.23 10.46 2.03
N LEU A 142 -3.00 10.03 2.20
CA LEU A 142 -2.56 9.21 3.33
C LEU A 142 -2.15 10.10 4.50
N ASP A 143 -2.72 9.84 5.67
CA ASP A 143 -2.34 10.53 6.92
C ASP A 143 -1.26 9.76 7.69
N MET A 144 -1.26 8.41 7.58
CA MET A 144 -0.32 7.59 8.33
C MET A 144 0.03 6.29 7.59
N ILE A 145 1.27 5.87 7.74
CA ILE A 145 1.76 4.55 7.34
C ILE A 145 2.22 3.79 8.58
N VAL A 146 1.67 2.60 8.78
CA VAL A 146 2.12 1.64 9.80
C VAL A 146 2.96 0.58 9.11
N TRP A 147 4.26 0.62 9.33
CA TRP A 147 5.19 -0.35 8.77
C TRP A 147 5.49 -1.46 9.77
N LEU A 148 5.06 -2.66 9.45
CA LEU A 148 5.42 -3.87 10.19
C LEU A 148 6.63 -4.54 9.51
N ASP A 149 7.60 -4.97 10.32
CA ASP A 149 8.73 -5.77 9.85
C ASP A 149 9.09 -6.87 10.85
N ALA A 150 9.96 -7.78 10.46
CA ALA A 150 10.56 -8.81 11.29
C ALA A 150 11.82 -9.36 10.58
N PRO A 151 12.71 -10.07 11.29
CA PRO A 151 13.86 -10.77 10.69
C PRO A 151 13.44 -11.73 9.57
N ASP A 152 14.25 -11.82 8.52
CA ASP A 152 13.94 -12.61 7.31
C ASP A 152 13.68 -14.08 7.62
N THR A 153 14.42 -14.66 8.53
CA THR A 153 14.25 -16.06 8.98
C THR A 153 12.85 -16.28 9.57
N GLN A 154 12.35 -15.34 10.36
CA GLN A 154 11.01 -15.44 10.93
C GLN A 154 9.93 -15.27 9.86
N LEU A 155 10.09 -14.28 8.95
CA LEU A 155 9.17 -14.06 7.85
C LEU A 155 9.09 -15.29 6.95
N MET A 156 10.23 -15.87 6.59
CA MET A 156 10.32 -17.08 5.79
C MET A 156 9.58 -18.24 6.45
N ASN A 157 9.84 -18.50 7.74
CA ASN A 157 9.15 -19.54 8.50
C ASN A 157 7.64 -19.32 8.54
N ARG A 158 7.19 -18.07 8.78
CA ARG A 158 5.77 -17.72 8.77
C ARG A 158 5.14 -17.88 7.37
N ILE A 159 5.88 -17.60 6.27
CA ILE A 159 5.41 -17.81 4.89
C ILE A 159 5.26 -19.31 4.60
N ARG A 160 6.21 -20.14 5.01
CA ARG A 160 6.21 -21.59 4.77
C ARG A 160 5.10 -22.31 5.54
N ASN A 161 4.84 -21.88 6.76
CA ASN A 161 3.88 -22.54 7.67
C ASN A 161 2.42 -22.14 7.42
N ARG A 162 2.14 -21.12 6.60
CA ARG A 162 0.75 -20.72 6.33
C ARG A 162 0.12 -21.56 5.20
N ASP A 163 -1.20 -21.77 5.24
CA ASP A 163 -1.94 -22.52 4.21
C ASP A 163 -2.04 -21.80 2.86
N LYS A 164 -1.93 -20.47 2.87
CA LYS A 164 -2.02 -19.67 1.63
C LYS A 164 -0.80 -19.88 0.73
N ARG A 165 -1.05 -20.01 -0.58
CA ARG A 165 0.01 -20.01 -1.60
C ARG A 165 0.76 -18.67 -1.58
N HIS A 166 2.06 -18.74 -1.79
CA HIS A 166 2.92 -17.58 -1.95
C HIS A 166 4.05 -17.89 -2.94
N VAL A 167 4.49 -16.86 -3.70
CA VAL A 167 5.47 -17.05 -4.78
C VAL A 167 6.81 -17.61 -4.31
N VAL A 168 7.20 -17.34 -3.06
CA VAL A 168 8.46 -17.83 -2.48
C VAL A 168 8.27 -18.97 -1.48
N LYS A 169 7.04 -19.49 -1.26
CA LYS A 169 6.77 -20.51 -0.24
C LYS A 169 7.66 -21.76 -0.38
N ASN A 170 7.92 -22.18 -1.63
CA ASN A 170 8.68 -23.38 -1.96
C ASN A 170 10.01 -23.03 -2.68
N LYS A 171 10.57 -21.85 -2.43
CA LYS A 171 11.85 -21.41 -2.98
C LYS A 171 12.97 -21.60 -1.95
N SER A 172 14.23 -21.50 -2.41
CA SER A 172 15.40 -21.51 -1.52
C SER A 172 15.36 -20.34 -0.54
N ASP A 173 16.14 -20.40 0.52
CA ASP A 173 16.26 -19.36 1.53
C ASP A 173 16.78 -18.07 0.89
N GLU A 174 17.83 -18.17 0.06
CA GLU A 174 18.41 -17.04 -0.66
C GLU A 174 17.36 -16.33 -1.52
N THR A 175 16.64 -17.07 -2.37
CA THR A 175 15.57 -16.48 -3.22
C THR A 175 14.48 -15.81 -2.38
N THR A 176 14.17 -16.39 -1.20
CA THR A 176 13.18 -15.81 -0.29
C THR A 176 13.70 -14.53 0.34
N PHE A 177 14.96 -14.50 0.79
CA PHE A 177 15.56 -13.31 1.38
C PHE A 177 15.74 -12.18 0.36
N GLU A 178 16.18 -12.49 -0.86
CA GLU A 178 16.24 -11.51 -1.94
C GLU A 178 14.86 -10.90 -2.24
N PHE A 179 13.83 -11.73 -2.28
CA PHE A 179 12.46 -11.27 -2.47
C PHE A 179 12.01 -10.32 -1.34
N LEU A 180 12.26 -10.67 -0.07
CA LEU A 180 11.91 -9.83 1.07
C LEU A 180 12.69 -8.51 1.07
N ALA A 181 13.99 -8.56 0.83
CA ALA A 181 14.86 -7.39 0.75
C ALA A 181 14.42 -6.44 -0.38
N ARG A 182 14.07 -7.00 -1.55
CA ARG A 182 13.58 -6.24 -2.69
C ARG A 182 12.28 -5.49 -2.39
N TYR A 183 11.33 -6.13 -1.68
CA TYR A 183 10.09 -5.45 -1.24
C TYR A 183 10.36 -4.35 -0.22
N ARG A 184 11.23 -4.57 0.77
CA ARG A 184 11.60 -3.53 1.74
C ARG A 184 12.17 -2.30 1.02
N LYS A 185 13.14 -2.52 0.11
CA LYS A 185 13.73 -1.43 -0.68
C LYS A 185 12.68 -0.69 -1.52
N ALA A 186 11.72 -1.40 -2.09
CA ALA A 186 10.63 -0.79 -2.85
C ALA A 186 9.70 0.04 -1.94
N TYR A 187 9.36 -0.44 -0.74
CA TYR A 187 8.61 0.32 0.25
C TYR A 187 9.35 1.57 0.72
N GLU A 188 10.64 1.46 1.06
CA GLU A 188 11.47 2.60 1.48
C GLU A 188 11.48 3.70 0.43
N ARG A 189 11.71 3.33 -0.84
CA ARG A 189 11.67 4.26 -1.96
C ARG A 189 10.30 4.91 -2.14
N THR A 190 9.23 4.12 -2.03
CA THR A 190 7.86 4.61 -2.15
C THR A 190 7.53 5.60 -1.03
N ILE A 191 7.87 5.27 0.20
CA ILE A 191 7.66 6.16 1.36
C ILE A 191 8.48 7.43 1.23
N SER A 192 9.74 7.35 0.81
CA SER A 192 10.58 8.52 0.57
C SER A 192 9.95 9.47 -0.44
N ASN A 193 9.41 8.93 -1.54
CA ASN A 193 8.70 9.74 -2.54
C ASN A 193 7.41 10.37 -2.00
N LEU A 194 6.65 9.65 -1.18
CA LEU A 194 5.45 10.20 -0.54
C LEU A 194 5.80 11.31 0.45
N SER A 195 6.78 11.09 1.33
CA SER A 195 7.22 12.06 2.33
C SER A 195 7.84 13.32 1.71
N SER A 196 8.50 13.20 0.55
CA SER A 196 9.02 14.36 -0.19
C SER A 196 7.92 15.26 -0.75
N ASN A 197 6.71 14.75 -0.91
CA ASN A 197 5.54 15.50 -1.37
C ASN A 197 4.63 15.97 -0.22
N HIS A 198 4.77 15.40 0.97
CA HIS A 198 3.94 15.75 2.14
C HIS A 198 4.74 15.55 3.44
N SER A 199 5.11 16.66 4.07
CA SER A 199 5.95 16.66 5.29
C SER A 199 5.27 16.05 6.52
N ASP A 200 3.93 16.06 6.55
CA ASP A 200 3.14 15.67 7.71
C ASP A 200 2.70 14.19 7.68
N LEU A 201 3.13 13.41 6.66
CA LEU A 201 2.85 11.98 6.58
C LEU A 201 3.53 11.25 7.74
N LYS A 202 2.73 10.74 8.68
CA LYS A 202 3.24 10.03 9.86
C LYS A 202 3.62 8.59 9.50
N ILE A 203 4.82 8.18 9.91
CA ILE A 203 5.32 6.81 9.69
C ILE A 203 5.65 6.19 11.04
N ILE A 204 4.99 5.07 11.36
CA ILE A 204 5.26 4.30 12.58
C ILE A 204 5.77 2.92 12.18
N ARG A 205 6.89 2.50 12.77
CA ARG A 205 7.50 1.19 12.49
C ARG A 205 7.40 0.28 13.70
N PHE A 206 7.08 -0.98 13.48
CA PHE A 206 7.03 -2.02 14.50
C PHE A 206 7.82 -3.25 14.06
N ASP A 207 8.63 -3.77 14.97
CA ASP A 207 9.24 -5.10 14.83
C ASP A 207 8.30 -6.15 15.45
N THR A 208 7.65 -6.93 14.59
CA THR A 208 6.72 -7.99 15.02
C THR A 208 7.42 -9.25 15.53
N SER A 209 8.75 -9.25 15.65
CA SER A 209 9.49 -10.30 16.37
C SER A 209 9.50 -10.04 17.86
N ASN A 210 9.45 -8.76 18.27
CA ASN A 210 9.61 -8.32 19.65
C ASN A 210 8.39 -7.59 20.20
N THR A 211 7.38 -7.30 19.36
CA THR A 211 6.17 -6.57 19.73
C THR A 211 4.95 -7.43 19.43
N THR A 212 4.12 -7.64 20.43
CA THR A 212 2.86 -8.40 20.27
C THR A 212 1.81 -7.59 19.51
N VAL A 213 0.79 -8.28 18.98
CA VAL A 213 -0.32 -7.63 18.26
C VAL A 213 -1.08 -6.68 19.19
N GLU A 214 -1.27 -7.07 20.45
CA GLU A 214 -1.95 -6.31 21.48
C GLU A 214 -1.22 -5.00 21.79
N GLU A 215 0.10 -5.06 21.94
CA GLU A 215 0.94 -3.86 22.15
C GLU A 215 0.86 -2.91 20.96
N ILE A 216 0.93 -3.45 19.72
CA ILE A 216 0.77 -2.64 18.52
C ILE A 216 -0.60 -1.97 18.49
N VAL A 217 -1.67 -2.71 18.79
CA VAL A 217 -3.04 -2.17 18.86
C VAL A 217 -3.13 -1.05 19.89
N CYS A 218 -2.64 -1.27 21.11
CA CYS A 218 -2.64 -0.25 22.17
C CYS A 218 -1.91 1.01 21.74
N ARG A 219 -0.73 0.86 21.12
CA ARG A 219 0.05 1.99 20.63
C ARG A 219 -0.68 2.75 19.51
N LEU A 220 -1.28 2.04 18.56
CA LEU A 220 -2.06 2.67 17.49
C LEU A 220 -3.30 3.40 18.03
N LEU A 221 -4.01 2.82 18.99
CA LEU A 221 -5.15 3.49 19.63
C LEU A 221 -4.73 4.78 20.34
N PHE A 222 -3.59 4.77 21.03
CA PHE A 222 -3.01 5.98 21.61
C PHE A 222 -2.67 7.02 20.53
N GLU A 223 -1.97 6.62 19.48
CA GLU A 223 -1.63 7.50 18.35
C GLU A 223 -2.87 8.11 17.70
N PHE A 224 -3.96 7.35 17.60
CA PHE A 224 -5.23 7.83 17.04
C PHE A 224 -6.02 8.76 17.97
N SER A 225 -5.81 8.68 19.27
CA SER A 225 -6.46 9.55 20.27
C SER A 225 -5.67 10.82 20.58
N SER A 226 -4.38 10.85 20.22
CA SER A 226 -3.48 11.98 20.48
C SER A 226 -3.48 13.04 19.37
N PHE A 227 -4.36 12.89 18.38
CA PHE A 227 -4.61 13.78 17.26
C PHE A 227 -6.04 14.37 17.38
#